data_05999fade913c6eaf7ac292b1d7f2d4d
#
_entry.id   05999fade913c6eaf7ac292b1d7f2d4d
#
_cell.length_a   1.000
_cell.length_b   1.000
_cell.length_c   1.000
_cell.angle_alpha   90.00
_cell.angle_beta   90.00
_cell.angle_gamma   90.00
#
_symmetry.space_group_name_H-M   'P 1'
#
loop_
_entity.id
_entity.type
_entity.pdbx_description
1 polymer ?
#
loop_
_entity_poly.entity_id
_entity_poly.type
_entity_poly.pdbx_seq_one_letter_code
_entity_poly.pdbx_strand_id
1 'polypeptide(L)'
;MDGAVELLKELLTIRSVNGRDDEGAVAEYLCKYFEQSGISAHIQRIDATHANVLAELEGESDDAPIFWNGHLDTVPYGDTGEWKTDPAVPVERDGFLYGRGASDMKSGLAAIVYALCEYKKSGRPVPHTIHFLGT
;
A
#
# COMPACT_ATOMS: atom_id res chain seq x y z
N MET A 1 -9.45 4.04 12.80
CA MET A 1 -9.68 2.85 11.94
C MET A 1 -10.21 3.23 10.56
N ASP A 2 -11.03 4.26 10.47
CA ASP A 2 -11.65 4.66 9.19
C ASP A 2 -10.63 5.04 8.11
N GLY A 3 -9.53 5.70 8.46
CA GLY A 3 -8.53 6.14 7.49
C GLY A 3 -7.77 5.00 6.78
N ALA A 4 -7.48 3.89 7.47
CA ALA A 4 -6.85 2.73 6.83
C ALA A 4 -7.82 2.03 5.86
N VAL A 5 -9.11 2.01 6.18
CA VAL A 5 -10.16 1.45 5.30
C VAL A 5 -10.34 2.33 4.07
N GLU A 6 -10.35 3.66 4.23
CA GLU A 6 -10.41 4.58 3.10
C GLU A 6 -9.16 4.44 2.19
N LEU A 7 -7.97 4.36 2.79
CA LEU A 7 -6.75 4.09 2.02
C LEU A 7 -6.83 2.76 1.25
N LEU A 8 -7.36 1.70 1.88
CA LEU A 8 -7.58 0.43 1.21
C LEU A 8 -8.55 0.55 0.03
N LYS A 9 -9.68 1.27 0.21
CA LYS A 9 -10.63 1.51 -0.89
C LYS A 9 -9.95 2.20 -2.07
N GLU A 10 -9.16 3.24 -1.82
CA GLU A 10 -8.39 3.92 -2.86
C GLU A 10 -7.42 2.97 -3.57
N LEU A 11 -6.64 2.20 -2.81
CA LEU A 11 -5.72 1.22 -3.38
C LEU A 11 -6.42 0.16 -4.24
N LEU A 12 -7.63 -0.25 -3.87
CA LEU A 12 -8.41 -1.23 -4.63
C LEU A 12 -8.93 -0.68 -5.97
N THR A 13 -9.06 0.63 -6.12
CA THR A 13 -9.42 1.25 -7.41
C THR A 13 -8.26 1.24 -8.41
N ILE A 14 -7.01 1.13 -7.92
CA ILE A 14 -5.82 1.11 -8.76
C ILE A 14 -5.57 -0.34 -9.20
N ARG A 15 -5.68 -0.60 -10.48
CA ARG A 15 -5.41 -1.94 -11.03
C ARG A 15 -3.91 -2.20 -11.05
N SER A 16 -3.51 -3.39 -10.60
CA SER A 16 -2.12 -3.82 -10.54
C SER A 16 -1.97 -5.33 -10.74
N VAL A 17 -2.69 -5.87 -11.72
CA VAL A 17 -2.60 -7.31 -12.04
C VAL A 17 -1.22 -7.59 -12.65
N ASN A 18 -0.43 -8.43 -11.97
CA ASN A 18 0.92 -8.79 -12.36
C ASN A 18 0.97 -9.25 -13.83
N GLY A 19 1.95 -8.73 -14.56
CA GLY A 19 2.16 -9.03 -15.98
C GLY A 19 1.09 -8.47 -16.93
N ARG A 20 0.16 -7.64 -16.44
CA ARG A 20 -0.94 -7.07 -17.24
C ARG A 20 -1.10 -5.56 -17.04
N ASP A 21 -1.11 -5.09 -15.80
CA ASP A 21 -1.32 -3.69 -15.46
C ASP A 21 0.01 -3.03 -15.04
N ASP A 22 0.07 -1.70 -14.95
CA ASP A 22 1.21 -0.97 -14.41
C ASP A 22 1.13 -0.90 -12.88
N GLU A 23 1.93 -1.68 -12.19
CA GLU A 23 2.07 -1.67 -10.73
C GLU A 23 2.65 -0.35 -10.21
N GLY A 24 3.38 0.37 -11.05
CA GLY A 24 3.93 1.69 -10.74
C GLY A 24 2.85 2.70 -10.34
N ALA A 25 1.62 2.53 -10.80
CA ALA A 25 0.51 3.39 -10.38
C ALA A 25 0.21 3.27 -8.88
N VAL A 26 0.34 2.06 -8.30
CA VAL A 26 0.23 1.85 -6.85
C VAL A 26 1.41 2.47 -6.13
N ALA A 27 2.65 2.28 -6.64
CA ALA A 27 3.85 2.88 -6.08
C ALA A 27 3.75 4.41 -6.05
N GLU A 28 3.30 5.04 -7.14
CA GLU A 28 3.11 6.49 -7.23
C GLU A 28 2.06 7.02 -6.24
N TYR A 29 0.96 6.29 -6.08
CA TYR A 29 -0.07 6.65 -5.12
C TYR A 29 0.48 6.62 -3.69
N LEU A 30 1.16 5.53 -3.31
CA LEU A 30 1.73 5.38 -1.97
C LEU A 30 2.86 6.39 -1.70
N CYS A 31 3.71 6.67 -2.70
CA CYS A 31 4.75 7.69 -2.58
C CYS A 31 4.16 9.06 -2.21
N LYS A 32 3.14 9.50 -2.95
CA LYS A 32 2.42 10.75 -2.66
C LYS A 32 1.75 10.73 -1.27
N TYR A 33 1.19 9.60 -0.88
CA TYR A 33 0.53 9.46 0.43
C TYR A 33 1.52 9.63 1.58
N PHE A 34 2.72 9.04 1.47
CA PHE A 34 3.81 9.23 2.42
C PHE A 34 4.29 10.67 2.48
N GLU A 35 4.56 11.27 1.32
CA GLU A 35 5.04 12.66 1.22
C GLU A 35 4.06 13.66 1.86
N GLN A 36 2.75 13.48 1.64
CA GLN A 36 1.71 14.30 2.27
C GLN A 36 1.70 14.19 3.80
N SER A 37 2.23 13.10 4.34
CA SER A 37 2.37 12.87 5.77
C SER A 37 3.74 13.30 6.32
N GLY A 38 4.61 13.85 5.48
CA GLY A 38 5.95 14.30 5.86
C GLY A 38 6.94 13.14 6.03
N ILE A 39 6.69 12.02 5.39
CA ILE A 39 7.60 10.87 5.32
C ILE A 39 8.30 10.92 3.96
N SER A 40 9.66 10.83 3.97
CA SER A 40 10.44 10.76 2.74
C SER A 40 10.12 9.47 1.99
N ALA A 41 9.78 9.60 0.71
CA ALA A 41 9.50 8.45 -0.14
C ALA A 41 10.04 8.66 -1.56
N HIS A 42 10.36 7.57 -2.24
CA HIS A 42 10.80 7.61 -3.62
C HIS A 42 10.41 6.33 -4.35
N ILE A 43 10.34 6.44 -5.68
CA ILE A 43 9.99 5.33 -6.56
C ILE A 43 11.25 4.81 -7.23
N GLN A 44 11.43 3.50 -7.18
CA GLN A 44 12.43 2.79 -7.96
C GLN A 44 11.72 2.10 -9.14
N ARG A 45 11.74 2.71 -10.32
CA ARG A 45 11.19 2.10 -11.53
C ARG A 45 12.11 0.96 -11.99
N ILE A 46 11.57 -0.23 -12.16
CA ILE A 46 12.29 -1.43 -12.61
C ILE A 46 12.18 -1.55 -14.14
N ASP A 47 10.98 -1.44 -14.66
CA ASP A 47 10.69 -1.45 -16.11
C ASP A 47 9.42 -0.66 -16.43
N ALA A 48 8.80 -0.92 -17.56
CA ALA A 48 7.61 -0.20 -18.01
C ALA A 48 6.37 -0.41 -17.12
N THR A 49 6.29 -1.54 -16.44
CA THR A 49 5.12 -1.95 -15.64
C THR A 49 5.42 -2.24 -14.17
N HIS A 50 6.70 -2.37 -13.80
CA HIS A 50 7.10 -2.69 -12.44
C HIS A 50 7.84 -1.52 -11.79
N ALA A 51 7.48 -1.21 -10.57
CA ALA A 51 8.14 -0.23 -9.74
C ALA A 51 8.02 -0.59 -8.27
N ASN A 52 9.06 -0.28 -7.51
CA ASN A 52 9.03 -0.30 -6.06
C ASN A 52 8.77 1.09 -5.51
N VAL A 53 8.17 1.18 -4.35
CA VAL A 53 8.13 2.38 -3.53
C VAL A 53 8.90 2.14 -2.25
N LEU A 54 9.82 3.03 -1.95
CA LEU A 54 10.60 3.02 -0.72
C LEU A 54 10.23 4.26 0.09
N ALA A 55 9.98 4.08 1.38
CA ALA A 55 9.74 5.20 2.29
C ALA A 55 10.53 5.00 3.57
N GLU A 56 10.91 6.12 4.20
CA GLU A 56 11.73 6.11 5.39
C GLU A 56 11.12 7.03 6.46
N LEU A 57 10.85 6.44 7.60
CA LEU A 57 10.55 7.15 8.83
C LEU A 57 11.81 7.14 9.70
N GLU A 58 12.58 8.25 9.62
CA GLU A 58 13.83 8.43 10.34
C GLU A 58 13.63 8.29 11.85
N GLY A 59 14.49 7.50 12.48
CA GLY A 59 14.52 7.25 13.90
C GLY A 59 15.70 7.91 14.60
N GLU A 60 15.74 7.76 15.92
CA GLU A 60 16.85 8.25 16.76
C GLU A 60 18.12 7.40 16.59
N SER A 61 18.00 6.17 16.09
CA SER A 61 19.11 5.24 15.84
C SER A 61 18.88 4.39 14.60
N ASP A 62 19.97 4.14 13.88
CA ASP A 62 20.03 3.21 12.75
C ASP A 62 20.65 1.87 13.10
N ASP A 63 21.00 1.63 14.38
CA ASP A 63 21.69 0.40 14.80
C ASP A 63 20.87 -0.87 14.59
N ALA A 64 19.53 -0.75 14.55
CA ALA A 64 18.61 -1.86 14.34
C ALA A 64 17.37 -1.39 13.58
N PRO A 65 17.50 -1.03 12.29
CA PRO A 65 16.37 -0.55 11.51
C PRO A 65 15.30 -1.62 11.33
N ILE A 66 14.06 -1.18 11.28
CA ILE A 66 12.90 -2.05 11.06
C ILE A 66 12.55 -2.00 9.58
N PHE A 67 12.35 -3.15 8.95
CA PHE A 67 11.90 -3.24 7.57
C PHE A 67 10.49 -3.80 7.51
N TRP A 68 9.58 -3.04 6.91
CA TRP A 68 8.22 -3.47 6.58
C TRP A 68 8.09 -3.56 5.07
N ASN A 69 7.68 -4.74 4.63
CA ASN A 69 7.59 -5.04 3.21
C ASN A 69 6.19 -5.52 2.85
N GLY A 70 5.76 -5.20 1.63
CA GLY A 70 4.53 -5.72 1.04
C GLY A 70 4.54 -5.60 -0.48
N HIS A 71 3.82 -6.50 -1.18
CA HIS A 71 3.73 -6.47 -2.63
C HIS A 71 2.62 -5.53 -3.12
N LEU A 72 2.84 -4.89 -4.27
CA LEU A 72 1.93 -3.91 -4.88
C LEU A 72 0.96 -4.55 -5.87
N ASP A 73 1.35 -5.67 -6.44
CA ASP A 73 0.62 -6.39 -7.46
C ASP A 73 -0.56 -7.18 -6.89
N THR A 74 -1.37 -7.67 -7.80
CA THR A 74 -2.41 -8.67 -7.53
C THR A 74 -2.39 -9.75 -8.59
N VAL A 75 -2.90 -10.94 -8.22
CA VAL A 75 -3.19 -11.98 -9.22
C VAL A 75 -4.40 -11.58 -10.09
N PRO A 76 -4.57 -12.19 -11.28
CA PRO A 76 -5.73 -11.97 -12.13
C PRO A 76 -7.07 -12.24 -11.43
N TYR A 77 -8.14 -11.66 -11.96
CA TYR A 77 -9.49 -11.81 -11.38
C TYR A 77 -10.05 -13.24 -11.43
N GLY A 78 -9.51 -14.09 -12.32
CA GLY A 78 -10.05 -15.42 -12.57
C GLY A 78 -11.36 -15.37 -13.35
N ASP A 79 -12.24 -16.33 -13.10
CA ASP A 79 -13.60 -16.30 -13.67
C ASP A 79 -14.45 -15.26 -12.93
N THR A 80 -14.74 -14.16 -13.61
CA THR A 80 -15.54 -13.07 -13.03
C THR A 80 -16.99 -13.46 -12.78
N GLY A 81 -17.48 -14.52 -13.39
CA GLY A 81 -18.82 -15.06 -13.13
C GLY A 81 -18.98 -15.69 -11.74
N GLU A 82 -17.89 -16.09 -11.10
CA GLU A 82 -17.90 -16.62 -9.73
C GLU A 82 -17.90 -15.54 -8.64
N TRP A 83 -17.62 -14.30 -9.02
CA TRP A 83 -17.60 -13.20 -8.06
C TRP A 83 -19.03 -12.70 -7.74
N LYS A 84 -19.27 -12.39 -6.46
CA LYS A 84 -20.56 -11.80 -6.00
C LYS A 84 -20.63 -10.29 -6.23
N THR A 85 -19.49 -9.66 -6.51
CA THR A 85 -19.33 -8.23 -6.82
C THR A 85 -18.30 -8.11 -7.94
N ASP A 86 -18.23 -6.96 -8.59
CA ASP A 86 -17.15 -6.70 -9.56
C ASP A 86 -15.79 -6.71 -8.83
N PRO A 87 -14.85 -7.62 -9.18
CA PRO A 87 -13.55 -7.68 -8.50
C PRO A 87 -12.67 -6.43 -8.71
N ALA A 88 -12.96 -5.63 -9.74
CA ALA A 88 -12.21 -4.41 -10.05
C ALA A 88 -12.72 -3.18 -9.29
N VAL A 89 -13.84 -3.30 -8.57
CA VAL A 89 -14.48 -2.19 -7.85
C VAL A 89 -14.60 -2.54 -6.37
N PRO A 90 -14.07 -1.72 -5.45
CA PRO A 90 -14.22 -1.98 -4.02
C PRO A 90 -15.69 -1.83 -3.61
N VAL A 91 -16.25 -2.88 -3.02
CA VAL A 91 -17.64 -2.90 -2.53
C VAL A 91 -17.64 -3.21 -1.04
N GLU A 92 -18.15 -2.28 -0.23
CA GLU A 92 -18.40 -2.51 1.18
C GLU A 92 -19.83 -3.03 1.39
N ARG A 93 -19.94 -4.21 2.00
CA ARG A 93 -21.23 -4.84 2.29
C ARG A 93 -21.11 -5.76 3.49
N ASP A 94 -22.08 -5.69 4.39
CA ASP A 94 -22.20 -6.56 5.58
C ASP A 94 -20.96 -6.55 6.48
N GLY A 95 -20.25 -5.40 6.57
CA GLY A 95 -19.02 -5.26 7.35
C GLY A 95 -17.75 -5.82 6.69
N PHE A 96 -17.84 -6.21 5.43
CA PHE A 96 -16.71 -6.71 4.62
C PHE A 96 -16.46 -5.80 3.43
N LEU A 97 -15.19 -5.70 3.02
CA LEU A 97 -14.77 -5.02 1.81
C LEU A 97 -14.36 -6.06 0.76
N TYR A 98 -15.06 -6.06 -0.37
CA TYR A 98 -14.85 -6.96 -1.49
C TYR A 98 -14.07 -6.27 -2.60
N GLY A 99 -13.13 -6.98 -3.22
CA GLY A 99 -12.33 -6.54 -4.36
C GLY A 99 -11.07 -7.36 -4.51
N ARG A 100 -10.51 -7.44 -5.71
CA ARG A 100 -9.23 -8.13 -5.93
C ARG A 100 -8.10 -7.40 -5.21
N GLY A 101 -7.34 -8.13 -4.39
CA GLY A 101 -6.28 -7.57 -3.55
C GLY A 101 -6.75 -7.10 -2.17
N ALA A 102 -8.06 -7.15 -1.86
CA ALA A 102 -8.57 -6.73 -0.55
C ALA A 102 -7.98 -7.54 0.61
N SER A 103 -7.68 -8.82 0.41
CA SER A 103 -7.02 -9.67 1.41
C SER A 103 -5.52 -9.80 1.17
N ASP A 104 -5.10 -9.95 -0.08
CA ASP A 104 -3.72 -10.22 -0.47
C ASP A 104 -3.27 -9.26 -1.58
N MET A 105 -2.44 -8.21 -1.24
CA MET A 105 -2.26 -7.81 0.17
C MET A 105 -2.48 -6.29 0.38
N LYS A 106 -3.34 -5.65 -0.42
CA LYS A 106 -3.58 -4.19 -0.31
C LYS A 106 -4.11 -3.77 1.07
N SER A 107 -4.81 -4.67 1.80
CA SER A 107 -5.17 -4.41 3.20
C SER A 107 -3.95 -4.31 4.12
N GLY A 108 -2.97 -5.19 3.92
CA GLY A 108 -1.69 -5.13 4.63
C GLY A 108 -0.93 -3.84 4.30
N LEU A 109 -0.85 -3.48 3.02
CA LEU A 109 -0.25 -2.21 2.58
C LEU A 109 -0.95 -1.01 3.23
N ALA A 110 -2.27 -0.95 3.16
CA ALA A 110 -3.05 0.15 3.75
C ALA A 110 -2.82 0.26 5.27
N ALA A 111 -2.80 -0.89 5.96
CA ALA A 111 -2.57 -0.91 7.40
C ALA A 111 -1.17 -0.39 7.78
N ILE A 112 -0.13 -0.87 7.09
CA ILE A 112 1.26 -0.46 7.32
C ILE A 112 1.44 1.03 7.02
N VAL A 113 1.04 1.46 5.83
CA VAL A 113 1.22 2.84 5.36
C VAL A 113 0.46 3.82 6.26
N TYR A 114 -0.80 3.52 6.56
CA TYR A 114 -1.60 4.35 7.45
C TYR A 114 -0.99 4.44 8.85
N ALA A 115 -0.54 3.33 9.40
CA ALA A 115 0.09 3.31 10.73
C ALA A 115 1.37 4.16 10.79
N LEU A 116 2.23 4.07 9.77
CA LEU A 116 3.44 4.89 9.67
C LEU A 116 3.11 6.38 9.59
N CYS A 117 2.14 6.73 8.74
CA CYS A 117 1.71 8.13 8.58
C CYS A 117 1.10 8.70 9.87
N GLU A 118 0.26 7.94 10.55
CA GLU A 118 -0.32 8.37 11.83
C GLU A 118 0.74 8.43 12.94
N TYR A 119 1.70 7.53 12.93
CA TYR A 119 2.82 7.59 13.87
C TYR A 119 3.65 8.85 13.65
N LYS A 120 4.00 9.19 12.41
CA LYS A 120 4.68 10.45 12.07
C LYS A 120 3.92 11.67 12.54
N LYS A 121 2.61 11.72 12.25
CA LYS A 121 1.74 12.84 12.67
C LYS A 121 1.61 12.97 14.19
N SER A 122 1.75 11.88 14.93
CA SER A 122 1.67 11.89 16.39
C SER A 122 2.80 12.66 17.07
N GLY A 123 3.91 12.91 16.37
CA GLY A 123 5.11 13.56 16.89
C GLY A 123 5.85 12.73 17.95
N ARG A 124 5.51 11.45 18.09
CA ARG A 124 6.21 10.56 19.03
C ARG A 124 7.63 10.28 18.55
N PRO A 125 8.60 10.10 19.48
CA PRO A 125 9.94 9.65 19.11
C PRO A 125 9.89 8.31 18.38
N VAL A 126 10.69 8.18 17.34
CA VAL A 126 10.88 6.92 16.58
C VAL A 126 12.21 6.33 17.08
N PRO A 127 12.21 5.28 17.90
CA PRO A 127 13.46 4.77 18.48
C PRO A 127 14.46 4.25 17.44
N HIS A 128 13.96 3.59 16.40
CA HIS A 128 14.77 3.05 15.31
C HIS A 128 14.16 3.46 13.98
N THR A 129 15.00 3.74 13.00
CA THR A 129 14.55 4.04 11.64
C THR A 129 13.70 2.89 11.08
N ILE A 130 12.58 3.25 10.46
CA ILE A 130 11.66 2.31 9.84
C ILE A 130 11.69 2.52 8.34
N HIS A 131 12.04 1.47 7.61
CA HIS A 131 11.97 1.43 6.15
C HIS A 131 10.72 0.67 5.72
N PHE A 132 9.96 1.28 4.84
CA PHE A 132 8.88 0.63 4.11
C PHE A 132 9.34 0.30 2.70
N LEU A 133 9.01 -0.90 2.25
CA LEU A 133 9.32 -1.39 0.93
C LEU A 133 8.06 -1.98 0.30
N GLY A 134 7.50 -1.31 -0.69
CA GLY A 134 6.43 -1.84 -1.54
C GLY A 134 7.02 -2.32 -2.86
N THR A 135 6.88 -3.63 -3.17
CA THR A 135 7.49 -4.28 -4.34
C THR A 135 6.50 -4.97 -5.23
#